data_a6853f8cc4d97e331230d1fe2bc373ad
#
_entry.id   a6853f8cc4d97e331230d1fe2bc373ad
#
_cell.length_a   1.000
_cell.length_b   1.000
_cell.length_c   1.000
_cell.angle_alpha   90.00
_cell.angle_beta   90.00
_cell.angle_gamma   90.00
#
_symmetry.space_group_name_H-M   'P 1'
#
loop_
_entity.id
_entity.type
_entity.pdbx_description
1 polymer ?
#
loop_
_entity_poly.entity_id
_entity_poly.type
_entity_poly.pdbx_seq_one_letter_code
_entity_poly.pdbx_strand_id
1 'polypeptide(L)'
;MSLAPELPDHPERSRLSERPEALAEPVRRVGPGWVALYVLANVGVFIPMQVPTTFLMPEQIAQIDPAGKVGSYAWVSMMGAISGIVIAPLAGALSDRTTSRFGRRRPWLLVGSLVCMATLVFTGLQTTVAGVALGSLVLSASFMIIGAGLSPVVPDQVPVAQRGAVLGWAMVPQAGALIAGGLLIGLVTGFASQYLLMAALPLLILLFATTMKDPPLPRRHREPFSLRTFLDGYRISPRAHPDFVWAMSSRFIMGLGYGMGTLYLPYFLDDVLHYEKLFPGQSTEDGLLIVIGINCLATISTVVLSGWLSDKLGKRRMLVFLGGVTMAVAAVPLALSPTWTMTLVAAVILGLGYGVYLAVDTALVTEVLPASADRGKDMALANLMTSLPYVLVPPIASVVLGGPGGYSSLFLCSAAMSALGAVLVWKVKAVR
;
A
#
# COMPACT_ATOMS: atom_id res chain seq x y z
N MET A 1 45.30 40.21 27.71
CA MET A 1 44.16 39.67 28.46
C MET A 1 42.92 40.11 27.73
N SER A 2 42.46 39.30 26.77
CA SER A 2 41.30 39.58 25.90
C SER A 2 40.12 38.78 26.47
N LEU A 3 39.15 39.49 27.02
CA LEU A 3 37.86 38.95 27.45
C LEU A 3 37.01 38.74 26.19
N ALA A 4 36.81 37.50 25.80
CA ALA A 4 35.79 37.15 24.82
C ALA A 4 34.40 37.36 25.45
N PRO A 5 33.42 37.99 24.77
CA PRO A 5 32.10 38.16 25.32
C PRO A 5 31.39 36.80 25.40
N GLU A 6 30.94 36.43 26.61
CA GLU A 6 30.00 35.33 26.83
C GLU A 6 28.74 35.63 26.03
N LEU A 7 28.47 34.83 25.02
CA LEU A 7 27.20 34.84 24.29
C LEU A 7 26.06 34.40 25.24
N PRO A 8 24.94 35.14 25.27
CA PRO A 8 23.82 34.81 26.16
C PRO A 8 23.31 33.41 25.93
N ASP A 9 23.10 32.72 27.04
CA ASP A 9 22.56 31.35 27.10
C ASP A 9 21.13 31.39 26.50
N HIS A 10 21.00 30.93 25.25
CA HIS A 10 19.71 30.85 24.59
C HIS A 10 18.88 29.76 25.26
N PRO A 11 17.67 30.06 25.79
CA PRO A 11 16.81 29.11 26.45
C PRO A 11 16.38 27.93 25.55
N GLU A 12 16.65 27.98 24.25
CA GLU A 12 16.47 26.89 23.31
C GLU A 12 17.55 25.78 23.43
N ARG A 13 18.79 26.12 23.81
CA ARG A 13 19.87 25.16 23.98
C ARG A 13 19.65 24.26 25.22
N SER A 14 19.14 24.79 26.29
CA SER A 14 18.82 24.05 27.51
C SER A 14 17.64 23.08 27.30
N ARG A 15 16.64 23.47 26.49
CA ARG A 15 15.50 22.61 26.12
C ARG A 15 15.89 21.47 25.15
N LEU A 16 16.91 21.65 24.31
CA LEU A 16 17.42 20.62 23.40
C LEU A 16 18.23 19.56 24.13
N SER A 17 18.93 19.90 25.23
CA SER A 17 19.68 18.95 26.07
C SER A 17 18.80 18.06 26.95
N GLU A 18 17.53 18.39 27.15
CA GLU A 18 16.57 17.60 27.95
C GLU A 18 15.72 16.64 27.12
N ARG A 19 15.82 16.65 25.78
CA ARG A 19 15.07 15.70 24.94
C ARG A 19 15.66 14.29 25.05
N PRO A 20 14.84 13.24 25.31
CA PRO A 20 15.31 11.87 25.32
C PRO A 20 15.94 11.50 23.97
N GLU A 21 16.96 10.63 23.98
CA GLU A 21 17.61 10.11 22.76
C GLU A 21 16.58 9.56 21.74
N ALA A 22 15.49 8.94 22.24
CA ALA A 22 14.40 8.41 21.44
C ALA A 22 13.60 9.47 20.64
N LEU A 23 13.73 10.76 20.96
CA LEU A 23 13.05 11.90 20.33
C LEU A 23 14.04 12.89 19.70
N ALA A 24 15.34 12.61 19.73
CA ALA A 24 16.37 13.46 19.15
C ALA A 24 16.41 13.30 17.62
N GLU A 25 16.63 14.40 16.89
CA GLU A 25 16.84 14.29 15.45
C GLU A 25 18.17 13.59 15.12
N PRO A 26 18.16 12.59 14.22
CA PRO A 26 19.38 11.89 13.85
C PRO A 26 20.30 12.78 13.01
N VAL A 27 21.54 12.95 13.47
CA VAL A 27 22.57 13.74 12.76
C VAL A 27 23.61 12.86 12.06
N ARG A 28 23.78 11.61 12.51
CA ARG A 28 24.77 10.67 11.96
C ARG A 28 24.21 9.92 10.76
N ARG A 29 24.93 9.96 9.63
CA ARG A 29 24.57 9.19 8.43
C ARG A 29 24.53 7.70 8.69
N VAL A 30 23.54 7.01 8.14
CA VAL A 30 23.50 5.55 8.11
C VAL A 30 24.41 5.01 7.00
N GLY A 31 25.09 3.90 7.27
CA GLY A 31 25.97 3.23 6.32
C GLY A 31 25.19 2.38 5.29
N PRO A 32 25.86 1.95 4.20
CA PRO A 32 25.24 1.14 3.16
C PRO A 32 24.69 -0.21 3.68
N GLY A 33 25.36 -0.83 4.67
CA GLY A 33 24.89 -2.07 5.29
C GLY A 33 23.56 -1.89 6.03
N TRP A 34 23.34 -0.76 6.70
CA TRP A 34 22.07 -0.43 7.32
C TRP A 34 20.96 -0.27 6.27
N VAL A 35 21.26 0.45 5.16
CA VAL A 35 20.32 0.64 4.05
C VAL A 35 19.94 -0.71 3.43
N ALA A 36 20.92 -1.58 3.18
CA ALA A 36 20.68 -2.91 2.64
C ALA A 36 19.77 -3.76 3.54
N LEU A 37 20.03 -3.76 4.86
CA LEU A 37 19.18 -4.48 5.82
C LEU A 37 17.76 -3.88 5.89
N TYR A 38 17.62 -2.57 5.78
CA TYR A 38 16.32 -1.90 5.72
C TYR A 38 15.55 -2.27 4.44
N VAL A 39 16.24 -2.33 3.29
CA VAL A 39 15.66 -2.79 2.02
C VAL A 39 15.24 -4.26 2.12
N LEU A 40 16.08 -5.13 2.68
CA LEU A 40 15.74 -6.54 2.92
C LEU A 40 14.55 -6.69 3.87
N ALA A 41 14.44 -5.87 4.91
CA ALA A 41 13.25 -5.86 5.76
C ALA A 41 11.99 -5.52 4.94
N ASN A 42 12.07 -4.56 4.01
CA ASN A 42 10.94 -4.24 3.11
C ASN A 42 10.60 -5.39 2.14
N VAL A 43 11.59 -6.19 1.68
CA VAL A 43 11.32 -7.45 0.96
C VAL A 43 10.47 -8.39 1.84
N GLY A 44 10.88 -8.56 3.11
CA GLY A 44 10.15 -9.37 4.10
C GLY A 44 8.75 -8.85 4.45
N VAL A 45 8.43 -7.59 4.12
CA VAL A 45 7.11 -6.98 4.29
C VAL A 45 6.24 -7.18 3.05
N PHE A 46 6.73 -6.71 1.89
CA PHE A 46 5.88 -6.55 0.71
C PHE A 46 5.61 -7.87 -0.02
N ILE A 47 6.58 -8.77 -0.14
CA ILE A 47 6.37 -10.06 -0.81
C ILE A 47 5.36 -10.93 -0.04
N PRO A 48 5.50 -11.17 1.29
CA PRO A 48 4.54 -11.98 2.04
C PRO A 48 3.14 -11.38 2.14
N MET A 49 2.98 -10.09 1.88
CA MET A 49 1.66 -9.44 1.84
C MET A 49 1.03 -9.50 0.45
N GLN A 50 1.77 -9.14 -0.60
CA GLN A 50 1.21 -8.99 -1.93
C GLN A 50 1.01 -10.33 -2.65
N VAL A 51 1.94 -11.27 -2.51
CA VAL A 51 1.90 -12.56 -3.23
C VAL A 51 0.72 -13.44 -2.79
N PRO A 52 0.50 -13.69 -1.49
CA PRO A 52 -0.66 -14.46 -1.04
C PRO A 52 -1.98 -13.83 -1.48
N THR A 53 -2.13 -12.52 -1.36
CA THR A 53 -3.39 -11.85 -1.70
C THR A 53 -3.66 -11.78 -3.20
N THR A 54 -2.62 -11.79 -4.05
CA THR A 54 -2.77 -11.63 -5.51
C THR A 54 -2.77 -12.97 -6.25
N PHE A 55 -1.99 -13.96 -5.78
CA PHE A 55 -1.84 -15.25 -6.44
C PHE A 55 -2.45 -16.41 -5.64
N LEU A 56 -2.02 -16.60 -4.38
CA LEU A 56 -2.32 -17.83 -3.64
C LEU A 56 -3.77 -17.87 -3.13
N MET A 57 -4.29 -16.80 -2.53
CA MET A 57 -5.65 -16.80 -2.00
C MET A 57 -6.72 -16.93 -3.10
N PRO A 58 -6.66 -16.22 -4.25
CA PRO A 58 -7.62 -16.43 -5.32
C PRO A 58 -7.65 -17.87 -5.80
N GLU A 59 -6.50 -18.48 -6.05
CA GLU A 59 -6.38 -19.86 -6.51
C GLU A 59 -6.84 -20.86 -5.45
N GLN A 60 -6.43 -20.67 -4.18
CA GLN A 60 -6.89 -21.51 -3.06
C GLN A 60 -8.43 -21.45 -2.91
N ILE A 61 -9.04 -20.27 -3.05
CA ILE A 61 -10.50 -20.11 -2.99
C ILE A 61 -11.16 -20.78 -4.20
N ALA A 62 -10.58 -20.69 -5.40
CA ALA A 62 -11.10 -21.35 -6.58
C ALA A 62 -11.13 -22.89 -6.43
N GLN A 63 -10.16 -23.45 -5.70
CA GLN A 63 -10.14 -24.90 -5.40
C GLN A 63 -11.12 -25.29 -4.27
N ILE A 64 -11.29 -24.43 -3.24
CA ILE A 64 -12.20 -24.71 -2.11
C ILE A 64 -13.67 -24.56 -2.51
N ASP A 65 -14.00 -23.53 -3.28
CA ASP A 65 -15.36 -23.18 -3.69
C ASP A 65 -15.40 -22.79 -5.18
N PRO A 66 -15.29 -23.76 -6.10
CA PRO A 66 -15.25 -23.48 -7.54
C PRO A 66 -16.51 -22.75 -8.05
N ALA A 67 -17.68 -23.06 -7.50
CA ALA A 67 -18.95 -22.48 -7.93
C ALA A 67 -19.16 -21.06 -7.40
N GLY A 68 -18.70 -20.78 -6.17
CA GLY A 68 -18.87 -19.49 -5.49
C GLY A 68 -17.57 -18.65 -5.41
N LYS A 69 -16.51 -18.98 -6.16
CA LYS A 69 -15.16 -18.42 -6.03
C LYS A 69 -15.14 -16.88 -5.99
N VAL A 70 -15.95 -16.21 -6.82
CA VAL A 70 -16.04 -14.74 -6.89
C VAL A 70 -16.56 -14.15 -5.58
N GLY A 71 -17.67 -14.70 -5.06
CA GLY A 71 -18.28 -14.23 -3.80
C GLY A 71 -17.40 -14.57 -2.59
N SER A 72 -16.85 -15.78 -2.57
CA SER A 72 -15.95 -16.23 -1.51
C SER A 72 -14.66 -15.41 -1.46
N TYR A 73 -14.07 -15.11 -2.62
CA TYR A 73 -12.89 -14.23 -2.67
C TYR A 73 -13.22 -12.77 -2.30
N ALA A 74 -14.44 -12.30 -2.63
CA ALA A 74 -14.91 -10.99 -2.16
C ALA A 74 -14.91 -10.92 -0.62
N TRP A 75 -15.40 -11.95 0.06
CA TRP A 75 -15.35 -12.06 1.52
C TRP A 75 -13.93 -12.04 2.07
N VAL A 76 -13.05 -12.86 1.52
CA VAL A 76 -11.64 -12.96 1.93
C VAL A 76 -10.93 -11.60 1.80
N SER A 77 -11.07 -10.94 0.66
CA SER A 77 -10.47 -9.64 0.39
C SER A 77 -11.03 -8.54 1.29
N MET A 78 -12.36 -8.52 1.51
CA MET A 78 -13.03 -7.56 2.37
C MET A 78 -12.56 -7.68 3.83
N MET A 79 -12.41 -8.91 4.36
CA MET A 79 -11.90 -9.14 5.72
C MET A 79 -10.48 -8.57 5.88
N GLY A 80 -9.59 -8.83 4.92
CA GLY A 80 -8.24 -8.26 4.92
C GLY A 80 -8.26 -6.73 4.90
N ALA A 81 -9.05 -6.13 4.03
CA ALA A 81 -9.11 -4.68 3.88
C ALA A 81 -9.72 -3.97 5.11
N ILE A 82 -10.78 -4.53 5.72
CA ILE A 82 -11.37 -4.01 6.98
C ILE A 82 -10.31 -4.02 8.09
N SER A 83 -9.59 -5.13 8.24
CA SER A 83 -8.51 -5.24 9.22
C SER A 83 -7.46 -4.14 9.02
N GLY A 84 -7.02 -3.92 7.78
CA GLY A 84 -6.06 -2.86 7.45
C GLY A 84 -6.54 -1.48 7.91
N ILE A 85 -7.79 -1.13 7.64
CA ILE A 85 -8.38 0.17 8.01
C ILE A 85 -8.46 0.35 9.52
N VAL A 86 -8.84 -0.69 10.27
CA VAL A 86 -9.02 -0.60 11.74
C VAL A 86 -7.67 -0.62 12.46
N ILE A 87 -6.77 -1.52 12.04
CA ILE A 87 -5.52 -1.76 12.76
C ILE A 87 -4.46 -0.69 12.47
N ALA A 88 -4.40 -0.14 11.24
CA ALA A 88 -3.37 0.84 10.87
C ALA A 88 -3.28 2.04 11.83
N PRO A 89 -4.37 2.78 12.09
CA PRO A 89 -4.32 3.94 12.97
C PRO A 89 -4.08 3.55 14.43
N LEU A 90 -4.62 2.41 14.89
CA LEU A 90 -4.42 1.91 16.24
C LEU A 90 -2.96 1.50 16.48
N ALA A 91 -2.39 0.72 15.55
CA ALA A 91 -1.01 0.27 15.64
C ALA A 91 -0.03 1.47 15.63
N GLY A 92 -0.25 2.47 14.77
CA GLY A 92 0.55 3.69 14.74
C GLY A 92 0.51 4.44 16.07
N ALA A 93 -0.70 4.73 16.58
CA ALA A 93 -0.89 5.43 17.84
C ALA A 93 -0.31 4.70 19.05
N LEU A 94 -0.37 3.37 19.08
CA LEU A 94 0.20 2.55 20.14
C LEU A 94 1.72 2.44 20.03
N SER A 95 2.25 2.32 18.79
CA SER A 95 3.69 2.27 18.52
C SER A 95 4.41 3.52 19.04
N ASP A 96 3.83 4.70 18.79
CA ASP A 96 4.40 5.97 19.24
C ASP A 96 4.46 6.10 20.76
N ARG A 97 3.58 5.41 21.48
CA ARG A 97 3.46 5.43 22.95
C ARG A 97 4.14 4.25 23.65
N THR A 98 4.83 3.41 22.91
CA THR A 98 5.48 2.22 23.47
C THR A 98 6.69 2.61 24.31
N THR A 99 6.71 2.15 25.56
CA THR A 99 7.77 2.41 26.57
C THR A 99 8.50 1.13 26.96
N SER A 100 8.70 0.21 25.99
CA SER A 100 9.37 -1.07 26.22
C SER A 100 10.88 -0.89 26.45
N ARG A 101 11.46 -1.77 27.28
CA ARG A 101 12.92 -1.87 27.47
C ARG A 101 13.68 -2.27 26.20
N PHE A 102 13.00 -2.90 25.25
CA PHE A 102 13.57 -3.31 23.96
C PHE A 102 13.55 -2.19 22.92
N GLY A 103 13.07 -0.99 23.29
CA GLY A 103 12.88 0.13 22.40
C GLY A 103 11.42 0.39 22.05
N ARG A 104 11.19 1.39 21.20
CA ARG A 104 9.86 1.86 20.81
C ARG A 104 9.30 1.07 19.61
N ARG A 105 10.15 0.73 18.66
CA ARG A 105 9.77 0.12 17.35
C ARG A 105 9.98 -1.39 17.29
N ARG A 106 11.05 -1.89 17.93
CA ARG A 106 11.38 -3.33 17.92
C ARG A 106 10.23 -4.25 18.34
N PRO A 107 9.46 -3.99 19.41
CA PRO A 107 8.37 -4.88 19.80
C PRO A 107 7.32 -5.06 18.71
N TRP A 108 7.03 -4.00 17.95
CA TRP A 108 6.06 -4.01 16.85
C TRP A 108 6.55 -4.84 15.66
N LEU A 109 7.84 -4.70 15.31
CA LEU A 109 8.48 -5.52 14.29
C LEU A 109 8.50 -7.00 14.69
N LEU A 110 8.86 -7.32 15.93
CA LEU A 110 8.90 -8.70 16.43
C LEU A 110 7.52 -9.34 16.43
N VAL A 111 6.53 -8.72 17.08
CA VAL A 111 5.18 -9.25 17.19
C VAL A 111 4.53 -9.35 15.82
N GLY A 112 4.60 -8.29 15.00
CA GLY A 112 4.01 -8.26 13.68
C GLY A 112 4.60 -9.34 12.76
N SER A 113 5.93 -9.54 12.78
CA SER A 113 6.59 -10.57 11.96
C SER A 113 6.22 -11.98 12.40
N LEU A 114 6.20 -12.26 13.71
CA LEU A 114 5.81 -13.58 14.22
C LEU A 114 4.34 -13.90 13.91
N VAL A 115 3.44 -12.92 14.07
CA VAL A 115 2.03 -13.08 13.70
C VAL A 115 1.90 -13.29 12.19
N CYS A 116 2.64 -12.54 11.36
CA CYS A 116 2.66 -12.72 9.92
C CYS A 116 3.09 -14.15 9.53
N MET A 117 4.21 -14.62 10.06
CA MET A 117 4.72 -15.98 9.81
C MET A 117 3.71 -17.05 10.20
N ALA A 118 3.18 -16.97 11.42
CA ALA A 118 2.18 -17.93 11.91
C ALA A 118 0.90 -17.91 11.06
N THR A 119 0.46 -16.73 10.65
CA THR A 119 -0.74 -16.57 9.81
C THR A 119 -0.55 -17.16 8.42
N LEU A 120 0.62 -16.96 7.80
CA LEU A 120 0.91 -17.54 6.49
C LEU A 120 0.89 -19.06 6.54
N VAL A 121 1.55 -19.67 7.54
CA VAL A 121 1.50 -21.13 7.76
C VAL A 121 0.06 -21.58 8.00
N PHE A 122 -0.69 -20.89 8.86
CA PHE A 122 -2.10 -21.18 9.13
C PHE A 122 -2.92 -21.14 7.84
N THR A 123 -2.79 -20.08 7.02
CA THR A 123 -3.58 -19.91 5.79
C THR A 123 -3.28 -21.01 4.76
N GLY A 124 -1.99 -21.40 4.62
CA GLY A 124 -1.58 -22.45 3.70
C GLY A 124 -2.14 -23.85 4.04
N LEU A 125 -2.60 -24.06 5.28
CA LEU A 125 -3.21 -25.31 5.74
C LEU A 125 -4.75 -25.27 5.71
N GLN A 126 -5.36 -24.15 5.30
CA GLN A 126 -6.81 -24.01 5.31
C GLN A 126 -7.47 -24.68 4.12
N THR A 127 -8.59 -25.37 4.38
CA THR A 127 -9.44 -26.03 3.39
C THR A 127 -10.86 -25.46 3.38
N THR A 128 -11.07 -24.32 4.05
CA THR A 128 -12.38 -23.64 4.15
C THR A 128 -12.24 -22.17 3.82
N VAL A 129 -13.25 -21.58 3.19
CA VAL A 129 -13.33 -20.14 2.88
C VAL A 129 -13.17 -19.30 4.16
N ALA A 130 -13.83 -19.71 5.25
CA ALA A 130 -13.74 -18.99 6.54
C ALA A 130 -12.32 -18.99 7.11
N GLY A 131 -11.60 -20.09 6.98
CA GLY A 131 -10.20 -20.19 7.40
C GLY A 131 -9.28 -19.26 6.61
N VAL A 132 -9.45 -19.20 5.29
CA VAL A 132 -8.70 -18.29 4.41
C VAL A 132 -9.06 -16.83 4.70
N ALA A 133 -10.35 -16.52 4.97
CA ALA A 133 -10.80 -15.17 5.33
C ALA A 133 -10.20 -14.71 6.68
N LEU A 134 -10.14 -15.60 7.68
CA LEU A 134 -9.45 -15.31 8.93
C LEU A 134 -7.95 -15.09 8.70
N GLY A 135 -7.33 -15.90 7.84
CA GLY A 135 -5.94 -15.71 7.42
C GLY A 135 -5.71 -14.34 6.79
N SER A 136 -6.55 -13.93 5.84
CA SER A 136 -6.48 -12.61 5.19
C SER A 136 -6.62 -11.45 6.20
N LEU A 137 -7.58 -11.57 7.12
CA LEU A 137 -7.80 -10.59 8.20
C LEU A 137 -6.55 -10.42 9.07
N VAL A 138 -5.98 -11.51 9.56
CA VAL A 138 -4.83 -11.46 10.48
C VAL A 138 -3.54 -11.11 9.72
N LEU A 139 -3.38 -11.53 8.47
CA LEU A 139 -2.25 -11.17 7.62
C LEU A 139 -2.21 -9.65 7.39
N SER A 140 -3.34 -9.05 7.03
CA SER A 140 -3.45 -7.59 6.86
C SER A 140 -3.21 -6.84 8.17
N ALA A 141 -3.70 -7.35 9.31
CA ALA A 141 -3.41 -6.79 10.62
C ALA A 141 -1.90 -6.81 10.91
N SER A 142 -1.24 -7.93 10.66
CA SER A 142 0.21 -8.08 10.88
C SER A 142 1.02 -7.11 10.04
N PHE A 143 0.63 -6.89 8.78
CA PHE A 143 1.24 -5.91 7.88
C PHE A 143 1.14 -4.48 8.44
N MET A 144 -0.03 -4.09 8.97
CA MET A 144 -0.20 -2.78 9.61
C MET A 144 0.61 -2.64 10.90
N ILE A 145 0.71 -3.70 11.69
CA ILE A 145 1.54 -3.75 12.90
C ILE A 145 3.03 -3.59 12.55
N ILE A 146 3.53 -4.31 11.54
CA ILE A 146 4.90 -4.17 11.05
C ILE A 146 5.13 -2.75 10.51
N GLY A 147 4.20 -2.22 9.73
CA GLY A 147 4.26 -0.86 9.18
C GLY A 147 4.37 0.21 10.27
N ALA A 148 3.62 0.08 11.37
CA ALA A 148 3.68 0.97 12.53
C ALA A 148 5.06 0.94 13.24
N GLY A 149 5.80 -0.17 13.12
CA GLY A 149 7.18 -0.27 13.60
C GLY A 149 8.21 0.21 12.59
N LEU A 150 8.08 -0.18 11.30
CA LEU A 150 9.11 -0.01 10.27
C LEU A 150 9.10 1.38 9.64
N SER A 151 7.92 1.94 9.37
CA SER A 151 7.79 3.25 8.69
C SER A 151 8.46 4.40 9.45
N PRO A 152 8.32 4.52 10.80
CA PRO A 152 8.97 5.60 11.54
C PRO A 152 10.48 5.40 11.76
N VAL A 153 11.06 4.24 11.43
CA VAL A 153 12.50 4.01 11.59
C VAL A 153 13.32 4.99 10.77
N VAL A 154 12.85 5.36 9.55
CA VAL A 154 13.58 6.31 8.70
C VAL A 154 13.64 7.70 9.35
N PRO A 155 12.54 8.37 9.73
CA PRO A 155 12.64 9.64 10.45
C PRO A 155 13.35 9.55 11.81
N ASP A 156 13.27 8.39 12.49
CA ASP A 156 13.88 8.19 13.81
C ASP A 156 15.42 7.95 13.73
N GLN A 157 15.97 7.42 12.63
CA GLN A 157 17.39 7.01 12.55
C GLN A 157 18.16 7.63 11.37
N VAL A 158 17.48 8.19 10.36
CA VAL A 158 18.13 8.70 9.15
C VAL A 158 18.10 10.22 9.12
N PRO A 159 19.25 10.91 8.95
CA PRO A 159 19.32 12.35 8.79
C PRO A 159 18.48 12.83 7.61
N VAL A 160 17.90 14.04 7.72
CA VAL A 160 17.01 14.63 6.70
C VAL A 160 17.63 14.58 5.30
N ALA A 161 18.93 14.89 5.17
CA ALA A 161 19.64 14.90 3.89
C ALA A 161 19.77 13.51 3.21
N GLN A 162 19.54 12.39 3.94
CA GLN A 162 19.67 11.04 3.43
C GLN A 162 18.31 10.33 3.27
N ARG A 163 17.23 10.86 3.89
CA ARG A 163 15.89 10.22 3.92
C ARG A 163 15.35 9.91 2.54
N GLY A 164 15.48 10.86 1.59
CA GLY A 164 14.97 10.67 0.23
C GLY A 164 15.61 9.46 -0.48
N ALA A 165 16.92 9.31 -0.38
CA ALA A 165 17.62 8.17 -0.98
C ALA A 165 17.24 6.85 -0.31
N VAL A 166 17.14 6.80 1.03
CA VAL A 166 16.76 5.59 1.77
C VAL A 166 15.34 5.17 1.45
N LEU A 167 14.39 6.12 1.43
CA LEU A 167 13.00 5.84 1.07
C LEU A 167 12.87 5.39 -0.39
N GLY A 168 13.65 5.98 -1.32
CA GLY A 168 13.70 5.54 -2.70
C GLY A 168 14.11 4.07 -2.83
N TRP A 169 15.17 3.65 -2.13
CA TRP A 169 15.58 2.24 -2.09
C TRP A 169 14.53 1.33 -1.43
N ALA A 170 13.82 1.80 -0.41
CA ALA A 170 12.76 1.04 0.24
C ALA A 170 11.53 0.78 -0.65
N MET A 171 11.31 1.61 -1.67
CA MET A 171 10.23 1.42 -2.65
C MET A 171 10.53 0.31 -3.68
N VAL A 172 11.80 -0.03 -3.90
CA VAL A 172 12.19 -1.09 -4.85
C VAL A 172 11.56 -2.44 -4.52
N PRO A 173 11.61 -2.96 -3.27
CA PRO A 173 10.90 -4.17 -2.89
C PRO A 173 9.39 -4.10 -3.11
N GLN A 174 8.76 -2.97 -2.82
CA GLN A 174 7.33 -2.78 -3.04
C GLN A 174 6.96 -2.92 -4.51
N ALA A 175 7.70 -2.27 -5.39
CA ALA A 175 7.45 -2.32 -6.83
C ALA A 175 7.74 -3.70 -7.44
N GLY A 176 8.76 -4.39 -6.95
CA GLY A 176 9.18 -5.70 -7.44
C GLY A 176 8.54 -6.90 -6.76
N ALA A 177 7.74 -6.69 -5.70
CA ALA A 177 7.23 -7.78 -4.84
C ALA A 177 6.44 -8.85 -5.62
N LEU A 178 5.53 -8.44 -6.50
CA LEU A 178 4.70 -9.39 -7.25
C LEU A 178 5.51 -10.19 -8.26
N ILE A 179 6.48 -9.55 -8.94
CA ILE A 179 7.33 -10.24 -9.92
C ILE A 179 8.28 -11.20 -9.19
N ALA A 180 9.04 -10.71 -8.23
CA ALA A 180 9.99 -11.53 -7.50
C ALA A 180 9.29 -12.65 -6.72
N GLY A 181 8.17 -12.34 -6.08
CA GLY A 181 7.42 -13.30 -5.29
C GLY A 181 6.67 -14.33 -6.15
N GLY A 182 6.12 -13.94 -7.31
CA GLY A 182 5.53 -14.85 -8.27
C GLY A 182 6.57 -15.86 -8.80
N LEU A 183 7.78 -15.39 -9.14
CA LEU A 183 8.88 -16.28 -9.52
C LEU A 183 9.27 -17.23 -8.37
N LEU A 184 9.25 -16.74 -7.11
CA LEU A 184 9.59 -17.57 -5.94
C LEU A 184 8.55 -18.68 -5.72
N ILE A 185 7.24 -18.41 -5.81
CA ILE A 185 6.21 -19.43 -5.63
C ILE A 185 6.22 -20.46 -6.75
N GLY A 186 6.65 -20.10 -7.97
CA GLY A 186 6.84 -21.02 -9.08
C GLY A 186 7.94 -22.07 -8.86
N LEU A 187 8.84 -21.88 -7.87
CA LEU A 187 9.89 -22.84 -7.53
C LEU A 187 9.38 -24.02 -6.71
N VAL A 188 8.19 -23.92 -6.12
CA VAL A 188 7.60 -24.94 -5.24
C VAL A 188 6.15 -25.20 -5.61
N THR A 189 5.70 -26.45 -5.43
CA THR A 189 4.35 -26.89 -5.75
C THR A 189 3.51 -27.08 -4.49
N GLY A 190 2.22 -26.75 -4.58
CA GLY A 190 1.25 -26.91 -3.51
C GLY A 190 1.23 -25.72 -2.52
N PHE A 191 0.01 -25.34 -2.10
CA PHE A 191 -0.22 -24.16 -1.25
C PHE A 191 0.58 -24.17 0.05
N ALA A 192 0.63 -25.31 0.75
CA ALA A 192 1.35 -25.39 2.03
C ALA A 192 2.83 -25.01 1.89
N SER A 193 3.51 -25.49 0.84
CA SER A 193 4.92 -25.15 0.58
C SER A 193 5.11 -23.71 0.10
N GLN A 194 4.21 -23.20 -0.74
CA GLN A 194 4.23 -21.82 -1.21
C GLN A 194 4.01 -20.82 -0.05
N TYR A 195 3.04 -21.08 0.82
CA TYR A 195 2.82 -20.24 2.01
C TYR A 195 3.96 -20.37 3.03
N LEU A 196 4.57 -21.55 3.18
CA LEU A 196 5.74 -21.74 4.04
C LEU A 196 6.95 -20.93 3.55
N LEU A 197 7.16 -20.93 2.22
CA LEU A 197 8.20 -20.07 1.59
C LEU A 197 7.95 -18.59 1.87
N MET A 198 6.70 -18.13 1.73
CA MET A 198 6.34 -16.75 2.08
C MET A 198 6.52 -16.47 3.57
N ALA A 199 6.22 -17.45 4.44
CA ALA A 199 6.39 -17.32 5.89
C ALA A 199 7.86 -17.21 6.33
N ALA A 200 8.81 -17.65 5.52
CA ALA A 200 10.23 -17.49 5.82
C ALA A 200 10.73 -16.04 5.61
N LEU A 201 10.11 -15.26 4.73
CA LEU A 201 10.59 -13.93 4.37
C LEU A 201 10.52 -12.89 5.51
N PRO A 202 9.52 -12.87 6.41
CA PRO A 202 9.52 -11.97 7.57
C PRO A 202 10.70 -12.17 8.54
N LEU A 203 11.48 -13.26 8.43
CA LEU A 203 12.76 -13.39 9.14
C LEU A 203 13.74 -12.25 8.80
N LEU A 204 13.66 -11.68 7.61
CA LEU A 204 14.46 -10.51 7.21
C LEU A 204 14.11 -9.27 8.05
N ILE A 205 12.85 -9.12 8.46
CA ILE A 205 12.41 -8.04 9.37
C ILE A 205 12.99 -8.29 10.77
N LEU A 206 12.94 -9.54 11.23
CA LEU A 206 13.52 -9.91 12.54
C LEU A 206 15.03 -9.66 12.57
N LEU A 207 15.74 -9.99 11.48
CA LEU A 207 17.17 -9.70 11.31
C LEU A 207 17.44 -8.19 11.41
N PHE A 208 16.68 -7.36 10.70
CA PHE A 208 16.79 -5.91 10.79
C PHE A 208 16.49 -5.41 12.21
N ALA A 209 15.43 -5.89 12.85
CA ALA A 209 15.05 -5.51 14.21
C ALA A 209 16.13 -5.79 15.25
N THR A 210 16.95 -6.85 15.08
CA THR A 210 18.07 -7.15 16.00
C THR A 210 19.24 -6.18 15.82
N THR A 211 19.46 -5.66 14.61
CA THR A 211 20.61 -4.81 14.27
C THR A 211 20.36 -3.32 14.43
N MET A 212 19.10 -2.86 14.33
CA MET A 212 18.77 -1.44 14.44
C MET A 212 18.95 -0.92 15.87
N LYS A 213 19.30 0.35 16.02
CA LYS A 213 19.29 1.05 17.31
C LYS A 213 17.88 1.56 17.60
N ASP A 214 17.32 1.18 18.73
CA ASP A 214 15.97 1.59 19.14
C ASP A 214 15.97 1.98 20.63
N PRO A 215 16.33 3.25 20.96
CA PRO A 215 16.38 3.70 22.34
C PRO A 215 14.99 3.69 22.98
N PRO A 216 14.87 3.24 24.25
CA PRO A 216 13.59 3.21 24.94
C PRO A 216 13.05 4.60 25.22
N LEU A 217 11.74 4.78 25.06
CA LEU A 217 11.06 6.03 25.42
C LEU A 217 10.81 6.07 26.93
N PRO A 218 11.32 7.08 27.66
CA PRO A 218 11.04 7.22 29.08
C PRO A 218 9.54 7.44 29.36
N ARG A 219 9.00 6.75 30.37
CA ARG A 219 7.56 6.83 30.73
C ARG A 219 7.04 8.26 30.93
N ARG A 220 7.87 9.18 31.41
CA ARG A 220 7.53 10.60 31.64
C ARG A 220 7.19 11.36 30.36
N HIS A 221 7.62 10.87 29.17
CA HIS A 221 7.38 11.50 27.89
C HIS A 221 6.27 10.77 27.08
N ARG A 222 5.57 9.84 27.71
CA ARG A 222 4.44 9.13 27.09
C ARG A 222 3.22 10.05 27.07
N GLU A 223 2.73 10.40 25.87
CA GLU A 223 1.47 11.12 25.73
C GLU A 223 0.28 10.21 26.07
N PRO A 224 -0.73 10.72 26.80
CA PRO A 224 -1.94 9.95 27.10
C PRO A 224 -2.70 9.64 25.80
N PHE A 225 -3.22 8.41 25.68
CA PHE A 225 -4.11 8.04 24.59
C PHE A 225 -5.55 8.42 24.94
N SER A 226 -6.18 9.23 24.08
CA SER A 226 -7.61 9.53 24.16
C SER A 226 -8.27 9.08 22.86
N LEU A 227 -9.16 8.08 22.96
CA LEU A 227 -9.91 7.60 21.80
C LEU A 227 -10.79 8.70 21.20
N ARG A 228 -11.31 9.60 22.04
CA ARG A 228 -12.12 10.75 21.59
C ARG A 228 -11.28 11.71 20.75
N THR A 229 -10.13 12.15 21.25
CA THR A 229 -9.21 13.02 20.51
C THR A 229 -8.73 12.36 19.22
N PHE A 230 -8.50 11.06 19.25
CA PHE A 230 -8.14 10.27 18.08
C PHE A 230 -9.25 10.26 17.03
N LEU A 231 -10.51 9.98 17.41
CA LEU A 231 -11.65 9.96 16.50
C LEU A 231 -12.05 11.37 16.02
N ASP A 232 -11.98 12.39 16.90
CA ASP A 232 -12.20 13.78 16.51
C ASP A 232 -11.16 14.23 15.44
N GLY A 233 -10.01 13.58 15.46
CA GLY A 233 -8.97 13.69 14.45
C GLY A 233 -9.44 13.41 13.02
N TYR A 234 -10.38 12.53 12.81
CA TYR A 234 -10.92 12.16 11.50
C TYR A 234 -12.10 13.02 11.03
N ARG A 235 -12.56 13.98 11.84
CA ARG A 235 -13.64 14.89 11.47
C ARG A 235 -13.08 16.07 10.70
N ILE A 236 -13.25 16.07 9.39
CA ILE A 236 -12.97 17.25 8.54
C ILE A 236 -14.28 17.89 8.14
N SER A 237 -14.36 19.22 8.26
CA SER A 237 -15.51 19.99 7.79
C SER A 237 -15.44 20.16 6.26
N PRO A 238 -16.36 19.57 5.48
CA PRO A 238 -16.35 19.71 4.02
C PRO A 238 -16.52 21.18 3.56
N ARG A 239 -17.20 21.98 4.37
CA ARG A 239 -17.43 23.41 4.08
C ARG A 239 -16.18 24.25 4.30
N ALA A 240 -15.34 23.89 5.26
CA ALA A 240 -14.10 24.62 5.55
C ALA A 240 -12.97 24.26 4.56
N HIS A 241 -12.93 23.03 4.06
CA HIS A 241 -11.86 22.51 3.20
C HIS A 241 -12.41 21.81 1.95
N PRO A 242 -13.13 22.50 1.06
CA PRO A 242 -13.79 21.89 -0.09
C PRO A 242 -12.80 21.24 -1.08
N ASP A 243 -11.66 21.87 -1.31
CA ASP A 243 -10.65 21.35 -2.25
C ASP A 243 -10.03 20.03 -1.76
N PHE A 244 -9.79 19.92 -0.45
CA PHE A 244 -9.33 18.68 0.16
C PHE A 244 -10.37 17.55 -0.01
N VAL A 245 -11.65 17.84 0.23
CA VAL A 245 -12.72 16.85 0.07
C VAL A 245 -12.86 16.40 -1.39
N TRP A 246 -12.76 17.31 -2.36
CA TRP A 246 -12.81 16.95 -3.78
C TRP A 246 -11.61 16.11 -4.21
N ALA A 247 -10.40 16.43 -3.74
CA ALA A 247 -9.21 15.62 -3.99
C ALA A 247 -9.36 14.21 -3.41
N MET A 248 -9.85 14.09 -2.16
CA MET A 248 -10.11 12.80 -1.52
C MET A 248 -11.18 11.99 -2.24
N SER A 249 -12.24 12.64 -2.70
CA SER A 249 -13.32 11.99 -3.47
C SER A 249 -12.81 11.49 -4.82
N SER A 250 -12.01 12.28 -5.53
CA SER A 250 -11.36 11.89 -6.78
C SER A 250 -10.46 10.65 -6.56
N ARG A 251 -9.58 10.70 -5.57
CA ARG A 251 -8.69 9.60 -5.17
C ARG A 251 -9.46 8.31 -4.86
N PHE A 252 -10.50 8.42 -4.04
CA PHE A 252 -11.34 7.30 -3.65
C PHE A 252 -12.03 6.65 -4.86
N ILE A 253 -12.65 7.44 -5.74
CA ILE A 253 -13.38 6.94 -6.91
C ILE A 253 -12.42 6.35 -7.96
N MET A 254 -11.26 6.97 -8.18
CA MET A 254 -10.21 6.38 -9.02
C MET A 254 -9.69 5.05 -8.45
N GLY A 255 -9.53 4.97 -7.12
CA GLY A 255 -9.16 3.74 -6.44
C GLY A 255 -10.19 2.62 -6.63
N LEU A 256 -11.50 2.94 -6.62
CA LEU A 256 -12.56 1.98 -6.97
C LEU A 256 -12.41 1.48 -8.41
N GLY A 257 -12.21 2.39 -9.37
CA GLY A 257 -12.01 2.04 -10.77
C GLY A 257 -10.80 1.13 -10.97
N TYR A 258 -9.65 1.48 -10.43
CA TYR A 258 -8.44 0.68 -10.50
C TYR A 258 -8.61 -0.71 -9.85
N GLY A 259 -9.20 -0.76 -8.66
CA GLY A 259 -9.44 -2.02 -7.96
C GLY A 259 -10.39 -2.95 -8.72
N MET A 260 -11.47 -2.42 -9.31
CA MET A 260 -12.38 -3.21 -10.16
C MET A 260 -11.68 -3.78 -11.39
N GLY A 261 -10.74 -3.04 -12.00
CA GLY A 261 -9.99 -3.49 -13.17
C GLY A 261 -8.91 -4.54 -12.87
N THR A 262 -8.46 -4.64 -11.63
CA THR A 262 -7.28 -5.45 -11.30
C THR A 262 -7.56 -6.62 -10.37
N LEU A 263 -8.46 -6.50 -9.39
CA LEU A 263 -8.66 -7.48 -8.33
C LEU A 263 -9.14 -8.84 -8.84
N TYR A 264 -9.98 -8.85 -9.87
CA TYR A 264 -10.57 -10.08 -10.44
C TYR A 264 -9.88 -10.52 -11.72
N LEU A 265 -8.73 -9.96 -12.04
CA LEU A 265 -7.94 -10.32 -13.22
C LEU A 265 -7.54 -11.81 -13.24
N PRO A 266 -7.16 -12.48 -12.12
CA PRO A 266 -6.91 -13.92 -12.13
C PRO A 266 -8.09 -14.73 -12.65
N TYR A 267 -9.29 -14.46 -12.14
CA TYR A 267 -10.51 -15.13 -12.57
C TYR A 267 -10.93 -14.80 -14.00
N PHE A 268 -10.68 -13.55 -14.46
CA PHE A 268 -10.89 -13.18 -15.85
C PHE A 268 -9.99 -13.98 -16.82
N LEU A 269 -8.74 -14.21 -16.46
CA LEU A 269 -7.80 -15.02 -17.26
C LEU A 269 -8.26 -16.47 -17.36
N ASP A 270 -8.83 -17.01 -16.28
CA ASP A 270 -9.35 -18.37 -16.22
C ASP A 270 -10.72 -18.50 -16.91
N ASP A 271 -11.72 -17.71 -16.46
CA ASP A 271 -13.13 -17.87 -16.82
C ASP A 271 -13.45 -17.39 -18.25
N VAL A 272 -12.77 -16.33 -18.72
CA VAL A 272 -13.09 -15.67 -20.01
C VAL A 272 -12.06 -16.01 -21.06
N LEU A 273 -10.78 -15.86 -20.73
CA LEU A 273 -9.71 -16.11 -21.71
C LEU A 273 -9.35 -17.59 -21.82
N HIS A 274 -9.67 -18.40 -20.78
CA HIS A 274 -9.25 -19.80 -20.71
C HIS A 274 -7.74 -19.93 -20.99
N TYR A 275 -6.92 -19.18 -20.25
CA TYR A 275 -5.49 -18.99 -20.50
C TYR A 275 -4.73 -20.30 -20.72
N GLU A 276 -5.00 -21.32 -19.90
CA GLU A 276 -4.37 -22.64 -20.01
C GLU A 276 -4.68 -23.38 -21.32
N LYS A 277 -5.86 -23.09 -21.93
CA LYS A 277 -6.19 -23.63 -23.26
C LYS A 277 -5.49 -22.88 -24.39
N LEU A 278 -5.25 -21.56 -24.20
CA LEU A 278 -4.51 -20.75 -25.18
C LEU A 278 -3.02 -21.10 -25.17
N PHE A 279 -2.47 -21.41 -24.01
CA PHE A 279 -1.05 -21.71 -23.78
C PHE A 279 -0.88 -23.03 -23.04
N PRO A 280 -0.95 -24.17 -23.73
CA PRO A 280 -0.82 -25.48 -23.12
C PRO A 280 0.53 -25.62 -22.39
N GLY A 281 0.47 -26.05 -21.12
CA GLY A 281 1.65 -26.21 -20.27
C GLY A 281 2.03 -24.96 -19.44
N GLN A 282 1.27 -23.86 -19.55
CA GLN A 282 1.39 -22.70 -18.68
C GLN A 282 0.16 -22.60 -17.77
N SER A 283 0.37 -22.10 -16.54
CA SER A 283 -0.70 -21.87 -15.57
C SER A 283 -1.31 -20.47 -15.73
N THR A 284 -2.49 -20.25 -15.15
CA THR A 284 -3.11 -18.93 -15.10
C THR A 284 -2.24 -17.91 -14.34
N GLU A 285 -1.46 -18.38 -13.34
CA GLU A 285 -0.50 -17.55 -12.62
C GLU A 285 0.63 -17.04 -13.53
N ASP A 286 1.11 -17.86 -14.48
CA ASP A 286 2.13 -17.44 -15.46
C ASP A 286 1.60 -16.30 -16.32
N GLY A 287 0.34 -16.41 -16.79
CA GLY A 287 -0.34 -15.35 -17.52
C GLY A 287 -0.50 -14.06 -16.71
N LEU A 288 -0.90 -14.22 -15.45
CA LEU A 288 -1.05 -13.11 -14.52
C LEU A 288 0.29 -12.41 -14.26
N LEU A 289 1.38 -13.15 -14.09
CA LEU A 289 2.74 -12.61 -13.94
C LEU A 289 3.16 -11.77 -15.15
N ILE A 290 2.86 -12.21 -16.36
CA ILE A 290 3.16 -11.47 -17.58
C ILE A 290 2.39 -10.15 -17.60
N VAL A 291 1.08 -10.18 -17.30
CA VAL A 291 0.24 -8.97 -17.29
C VAL A 291 0.71 -7.99 -16.22
N ILE A 292 0.99 -8.46 -15.00
CA ILE A 292 1.51 -7.63 -13.90
C ILE A 292 2.89 -7.08 -14.27
N GLY A 293 3.77 -7.89 -14.84
CA GLY A 293 5.11 -7.47 -15.25
C GLY A 293 5.07 -6.32 -16.27
N ILE A 294 4.23 -6.45 -17.29
CA ILE A 294 4.01 -5.41 -18.31
C ILE A 294 3.43 -4.13 -17.68
N ASN A 295 2.41 -4.28 -16.82
CA ASN A 295 1.80 -3.15 -16.11
C ASN A 295 2.83 -2.43 -15.22
N CYS A 296 3.64 -3.16 -14.46
CA CYS A 296 4.71 -2.59 -13.62
C CYS A 296 5.74 -1.82 -14.45
N LEU A 297 6.22 -2.39 -15.56
CA LEU A 297 7.18 -1.73 -16.45
C LEU A 297 6.61 -0.42 -17.02
N ALA A 298 5.37 -0.46 -17.47
CA ALA A 298 4.66 0.73 -17.96
C ALA A 298 4.48 1.78 -16.84
N THR A 299 4.12 1.35 -15.64
CA THR A 299 3.98 2.24 -14.46
C THR A 299 5.31 2.90 -14.11
N ILE A 300 6.40 2.13 -13.98
CA ILE A 300 7.71 2.67 -13.63
C ILE A 300 8.20 3.67 -14.68
N SER A 301 7.98 3.39 -15.97
CA SER A 301 8.39 4.30 -17.05
C SER A 301 7.72 5.67 -16.96
N THR A 302 6.48 5.73 -16.48
CA THR A 302 5.70 6.98 -16.42
C THR A 302 5.77 7.70 -15.07
N VAL A 303 5.97 7.00 -13.96
CA VAL A 303 6.09 7.61 -12.62
C VAL A 303 7.19 8.66 -12.60
N VAL A 304 8.39 8.31 -13.07
CA VAL A 304 9.56 9.21 -13.05
C VAL A 304 9.35 10.40 -14.00
N LEU A 305 8.88 10.11 -15.21
CA LEU A 305 8.67 11.13 -16.24
C LEU A 305 7.56 12.11 -15.86
N SER A 306 6.45 11.61 -15.34
CA SER A 306 5.30 12.44 -14.98
C SER A 306 5.53 13.25 -13.70
N GLY A 307 6.31 12.74 -12.75
CA GLY A 307 6.74 13.52 -11.58
C GLY A 307 7.55 14.75 -12.00
N TRP A 308 8.57 14.54 -12.84
CA TRP A 308 9.37 15.66 -13.39
C TRP A 308 8.54 16.62 -14.23
N LEU A 309 7.64 16.11 -15.08
CA LEU A 309 6.78 16.92 -15.91
C LEU A 309 5.78 17.73 -15.08
N SER A 310 5.25 17.16 -14.01
CA SER A 310 4.35 17.80 -13.05
C SER A 310 5.00 19.02 -12.40
N ASP A 311 6.23 18.87 -11.92
CA ASP A 311 6.98 19.95 -11.28
C ASP A 311 7.33 21.06 -12.29
N LYS A 312 7.68 20.69 -13.52
CA LYS A 312 8.02 21.66 -14.59
C LYS A 312 6.81 22.43 -15.11
N LEU A 313 5.68 21.78 -15.29
CA LEU A 313 4.48 22.40 -15.85
C LEU A 313 3.62 23.11 -14.80
N GLY A 314 3.67 22.69 -13.54
CA GLY A 314 2.80 23.19 -12.47
C GLY A 314 1.30 22.90 -12.72
N LYS A 315 0.96 21.96 -13.62
CA LYS A 315 -0.42 21.63 -14.02
C LYS A 315 -0.84 20.27 -13.45
N ARG A 316 -0.85 20.13 -12.14
CA ARG A 316 -1.10 18.86 -11.46
C ARG A 316 -2.49 18.29 -11.75
N ARG A 317 -3.54 19.13 -11.75
CA ARG A 317 -4.92 18.69 -12.07
C ARG A 317 -5.03 18.05 -13.46
N MET A 318 -4.39 18.67 -14.45
CA MET A 318 -4.41 18.15 -15.81
C MET A 318 -3.76 16.78 -15.93
N LEU A 319 -2.63 16.57 -15.24
CA LEU A 319 -1.92 15.29 -15.25
C LEU A 319 -2.70 14.19 -14.54
N VAL A 320 -3.30 14.49 -13.37
CA VAL A 320 -4.19 13.53 -12.67
C VAL A 320 -5.40 13.18 -13.53
N PHE A 321 -6.01 14.17 -14.19
CA PHE A 321 -7.11 13.95 -15.14
C PHE A 321 -6.69 13.03 -16.29
N LEU A 322 -5.56 13.32 -16.96
CA LEU A 322 -5.04 12.49 -18.04
C LEU A 322 -4.74 11.06 -17.59
N GLY A 323 -4.11 10.91 -16.41
CA GLY A 323 -3.87 9.59 -15.81
C GLY A 323 -5.17 8.80 -15.62
N GLY A 324 -6.20 9.42 -15.03
CA GLY A 324 -7.49 8.78 -14.81
C GLY A 324 -8.26 8.46 -16.09
N VAL A 325 -8.20 9.33 -17.11
CA VAL A 325 -8.78 9.05 -18.43
C VAL A 325 -8.04 7.89 -19.12
N THR A 326 -6.71 7.86 -19.04
CA THR A 326 -5.92 6.75 -19.56
C THR A 326 -6.28 5.42 -18.89
N MET A 327 -6.47 5.43 -17.56
CA MET A 327 -6.94 4.25 -16.82
C MET A 327 -8.35 3.82 -17.27
N ALA A 328 -9.25 4.78 -17.51
CA ALA A 328 -10.60 4.49 -18.03
C ALA A 328 -10.55 3.84 -19.42
N VAL A 329 -9.72 4.38 -20.32
CA VAL A 329 -9.51 3.83 -21.66
C VAL A 329 -8.95 2.42 -21.62
N ALA A 330 -8.08 2.10 -20.67
CA ALA A 330 -7.49 0.77 -20.50
C ALA A 330 -8.54 -0.34 -20.25
N ALA A 331 -9.64 -0.03 -19.59
CA ALA A 331 -10.67 -1.00 -19.26
C ALA A 331 -11.61 -1.32 -20.45
N VAL A 332 -11.71 -0.41 -21.46
CA VAL A 332 -12.63 -0.54 -22.59
C VAL A 332 -12.32 -1.76 -23.49
N PRO A 333 -11.07 -2.02 -23.90
CA PRO A 333 -10.74 -3.22 -24.69
C PRO A 333 -11.14 -4.52 -24.00
N LEU A 334 -10.97 -4.63 -22.69
CA LEU A 334 -11.33 -5.81 -21.90
C LEU A 334 -12.86 -6.02 -21.85
N ALA A 335 -13.63 -4.94 -21.86
CA ALA A 335 -15.08 -4.99 -21.86
C ALA A 335 -15.67 -5.42 -23.22
N LEU A 336 -15.06 -4.96 -24.33
CA LEU A 336 -15.62 -5.11 -25.68
C LEU A 336 -15.04 -6.31 -26.46
N SER A 337 -13.77 -6.63 -26.26
CA SER A 337 -13.05 -7.66 -27.02
C SER A 337 -12.04 -8.40 -26.12
N PRO A 338 -12.51 -9.29 -25.23
CA PRO A 338 -11.66 -9.99 -24.29
C PRO A 338 -10.76 -11.02 -25.00
N THR A 339 -9.57 -10.59 -25.39
CA THR A 339 -8.53 -11.44 -25.99
C THR A 339 -7.22 -11.25 -25.24
N TRP A 340 -6.32 -12.24 -25.34
CA TRP A 340 -4.99 -12.13 -24.71
C TRP A 340 -4.23 -10.87 -25.14
N THR A 341 -4.22 -10.58 -26.45
CA THR A 341 -3.56 -9.39 -26.98
C THR A 341 -4.15 -8.10 -26.41
N MET A 342 -5.49 -8.00 -26.31
CA MET A 342 -6.14 -6.84 -25.72
C MET A 342 -5.89 -6.71 -24.23
N THR A 343 -5.71 -7.83 -23.52
CA THR A 343 -5.32 -7.84 -22.11
C THR A 343 -3.92 -7.25 -21.93
N LEU A 344 -2.96 -7.61 -22.78
CA LEU A 344 -1.61 -7.03 -22.74
C LEU A 344 -1.63 -5.53 -23.08
N VAL A 345 -2.39 -5.12 -24.11
CA VAL A 345 -2.56 -3.70 -24.46
C VAL A 345 -3.20 -2.93 -23.31
N ALA A 346 -4.24 -3.48 -22.68
CA ALA A 346 -4.89 -2.88 -21.53
C ALA A 346 -3.91 -2.75 -20.34
N ALA A 347 -3.06 -3.75 -20.10
CA ALA A 347 -2.03 -3.70 -19.05
C ALA A 347 -1.02 -2.58 -19.27
N VAL A 348 -0.57 -2.36 -20.52
CA VAL A 348 0.29 -1.24 -20.88
C VAL A 348 -0.41 0.09 -20.62
N ILE A 349 -1.62 0.29 -21.17
CA ILE A 349 -2.36 1.55 -21.04
C ILE A 349 -2.68 1.84 -19.57
N LEU A 350 -3.11 0.82 -18.80
CA LEU A 350 -3.39 0.95 -17.37
C LEU A 350 -2.14 1.35 -16.60
N GLY A 351 -1.00 0.71 -16.88
CA GLY A 351 0.28 1.03 -16.24
C GLY A 351 0.74 2.45 -16.51
N LEU A 352 0.63 2.91 -17.78
CA LEU A 352 0.94 4.30 -18.16
C LEU A 352 0.05 5.29 -17.39
N GLY A 353 -1.27 5.06 -17.37
CA GLY A 353 -2.23 5.92 -16.67
C GLY A 353 -2.02 5.93 -15.15
N TYR A 354 -1.84 4.75 -14.56
CA TYR A 354 -1.63 4.61 -13.12
C TYR A 354 -0.31 5.24 -12.67
N GLY A 355 0.76 5.13 -13.46
CA GLY A 355 2.05 5.75 -13.15
C GLY A 355 1.96 7.29 -13.14
N VAL A 356 1.26 7.89 -14.11
CA VAL A 356 0.98 9.35 -14.12
C VAL A 356 0.18 9.74 -12.88
N TYR A 357 -0.89 9.01 -12.59
CA TYR A 357 -1.74 9.24 -11.42
C TYR A 357 -0.94 9.15 -10.12
N LEU A 358 -0.21 8.06 -9.90
CA LEU A 358 0.53 7.78 -8.65
C LEU A 358 1.56 8.87 -8.33
N ALA A 359 2.30 9.34 -9.36
CA ALA A 359 3.32 10.36 -9.17
C ALA A 359 2.74 11.73 -8.79
N VAL A 360 1.60 12.11 -9.39
CA VAL A 360 1.07 13.47 -9.28
C VAL A 360 0.02 13.61 -8.19
N ASP A 361 -0.78 12.56 -7.94
CA ASP A 361 -1.86 12.59 -6.96
C ASP A 361 -1.35 12.83 -5.53
N THR A 362 -0.25 12.21 -5.13
CA THR A 362 0.35 12.45 -3.81
C THR A 362 0.80 13.89 -3.65
N ALA A 363 1.38 14.47 -4.71
CA ALA A 363 1.80 15.88 -4.72
C ALA A 363 0.58 16.83 -4.67
N LEU A 364 -0.49 16.52 -5.42
CA LEU A 364 -1.73 17.28 -5.39
C LEU A 364 -2.37 17.27 -4.01
N VAL A 365 -2.45 16.11 -3.35
CA VAL A 365 -3.01 15.97 -2.00
C VAL A 365 -2.22 16.80 -0.99
N THR A 366 -0.89 16.77 -1.05
CA THR A 366 -0.05 17.55 -0.13
C THR A 366 -0.24 19.06 -0.26
N GLU A 367 -0.64 19.58 -1.42
CA GLU A 367 -0.93 21.00 -1.63
C GLU A 367 -2.28 21.44 -1.07
N VAL A 368 -3.27 20.55 -1.03
CA VAL A 368 -4.61 20.86 -0.53
C VAL A 368 -4.81 20.49 0.95
N LEU A 369 -3.76 20.02 1.63
CA LEU A 369 -3.82 19.72 3.07
C LEU A 369 -4.22 20.97 3.86
N PRO A 370 -5.18 20.87 4.80
CA PRO A 370 -5.46 21.92 5.77
C PRO A 370 -4.21 22.28 6.60
N ALA A 371 -4.28 23.31 7.42
CA ALA A 371 -3.16 24.00 8.07
C ALA A 371 -2.10 23.08 8.72
N SER A 372 -0.88 23.63 8.88
CA SER A 372 0.37 22.96 9.28
C SER A 372 0.35 22.22 10.63
N ALA A 373 -0.60 22.48 11.53
CA ALA A 373 -0.66 21.89 12.86
C ALA A 373 -1.18 20.43 12.85
N ASP A 374 -2.01 20.05 11.86
CA ASP A 374 -2.71 18.74 11.80
C ASP A 374 -2.29 17.88 10.61
N ARG A 375 -1.17 18.14 9.95
CA ARG A 375 -0.72 17.45 8.74
C ARG A 375 -0.66 15.93 8.88
N GLY A 376 -0.29 15.40 10.04
CA GLY A 376 -0.24 13.96 10.27
C GLY A 376 -1.62 13.30 10.21
N LYS A 377 -2.63 13.97 10.75
CA LYS A 377 -4.04 13.57 10.73
C LYS A 377 -4.63 13.58 9.32
N ASP A 378 -4.36 14.66 8.59
CA ASP A 378 -4.88 14.84 7.23
C ASP A 378 -4.26 13.83 6.27
N MET A 379 -2.97 13.50 6.44
CA MET A 379 -2.30 12.43 5.71
C MET A 379 -2.83 11.04 6.08
N ALA A 380 -3.21 10.80 7.34
CA ALA A 380 -3.84 9.54 7.74
C ALA A 380 -5.20 9.36 7.06
N LEU A 381 -5.99 10.44 6.93
CA LEU A 381 -7.23 10.41 6.17
C LEU A 381 -7.00 10.20 4.67
N ALA A 382 -5.98 10.82 4.09
CA ALA A 382 -5.59 10.59 2.70
C ALA A 382 -5.22 9.11 2.45
N ASN A 383 -4.50 8.48 3.37
CA ASN A 383 -4.18 7.05 3.30
C ASN A 383 -5.42 6.18 3.48
N LEU A 384 -6.37 6.57 4.34
CA LEU A 384 -7.65 5.88 4.47
C LEU A 384 -8.43 5.90 3.14
N MET A 385 -8.48 7.03 2.45
CA MET A 385 -9.14 7.15 1.13
C MET A 385 -8.45 6.34 0.04
N THR A 386 -7.18 5.99 0.20
CA THR A 386 -6.47 5.06 -0.69
C THR A 386 -6.83 3.60 -0.40
N SER A 387 -7.05 3.26 0.88
CA SER A 387 -7.29 1.88 1.32
C SER A 387 -8.77 1.47 1.27
N LEU A 388 -9.69 2.43 1.50
CA LEU A 388 -11.13 2.17 1.55
C LEU A 388 -11.72 1.58 0.25
N PRO A 389 -11.27 1.94 -0.96
CA PRO A 389 -11.70 1.29 -2.19
C PRO A 389 -11.52 -0.23 -2.16
N TYR A 390 -10.42 -0.73 -1.62
CA TYR A 390 -10.13 -2.17 -1.55
C TYR A 390 -11.07 -2.95 -0.61
N VAL A 391 -11.78 -2.27 0.30
CA VAL A 391 -12.88 -2.86 1.10
C VAL A 391 -14.17 -2.95 0.28
N LEU A 392 -14.45 -1.93 -0.53
CA LEU A 392 -15.72 -1.79 -1.23
C LEU A 392 -15.72 -2.48 -2.60
N VAL A 393 -14.56 -2.56 -3.27
CA VAL A 393 -14.43 -3.22 -4.58
C VAL A 393 -14.91 -4.67 -4.53
N PRO A 394 -14.51 -5.55 -3.58
CA PRO A 394 -14.94 -6.94 -3.58
C PRO A 394 -16.46 -7.12 -3.57
N PRO A 395 -17.22 -6.54 -2.64
CA PRO A 395 -18.68 -6.71 -2.64
C PRO A 395 -19.36 -6.08 -3.86
N ILE A 396 -18.88 -4.91 -4.35
CA ILE A 396 -19.43 -4.29 -5.55
C ILE A 396 -19.16 -5.15 -6.77
N ALA A 397 -17.94 -5.61 -6.96
CA ALA A 397 -17.54 -6.45 -8.08
C ALA A 397 -18.29 -7.79 -8.08
N SER A 398 -18.49 -8.42 -6.92
CA SER A 398 -19.28 -9.64 -6.79
C SER A 398 -20.72 -9.47 -7.29
N VAL A 399 -21.37 -8.35 -6.93
CA VAL A 399 -22.73 -8.03 -7.42
C VAL A 399 -22.74 -7.77 -8.92
N VAL A 400 -21.77 -7.02 -9.44
CA VAL A 400 -21.65 -6.70 -10.89
C VAL A 400 -21.38 -7.97 -11.71
N LEU A 401 -20.48 -8.83 -11.25
CA LEU A 401 -20.15 -10.10 -11.91
C LEU A 401 -21.31 -11.10 -11.91
N GLY A 402 -22.16 -11.09 -10.87
CA GLY A 402 -23.39 -11.88 -10.82
C GLY A 402 -24.50 -11.35 -11.74
N GLY A 403 -24.35 -10.18 -12.32
CA GLY A 403 -25.29 -9.59 -13.27
C GLY A 403 -25.13 -10.11 -14.72
N PRO A 404 -26.03 -9.69 -15.63
CA PRO A 404 -26.11 -10.25 -16.99
C PRO A 404 -24.91 -9.91 -17.90
N GLY A 405 -24.10 -8.92 -17.52
CA GLY A 405 -22.92 -8.51 -18.31
C GLY A 405 -21.60 -9.07 -17.80
N GLY A 406 -21.58 -9.73 -16.63
CA GLY A 406 -20.39 -10.37 -16.07
C GLY A 406 -19.14 -9.47 -16.07
N TYR A 407 -18.01 -9.98 -16.56
CA TYR A 407 -16.74 -9.25 -16.63
C TYR A 407 -16.79 -7.99 -17.52
N SER A 408 -17.57 -7.99 -18.61
CA SER A 408 -17.74 -6.79 -19.44
C SER A 408 -18.34 -5.65 -18.64
N SER A 409 -19.38 -5.92 -17.83
CA SER A 409 -19.96 -4.93 -16.91
C SER A 409 -18.95 -4.46 -15.86
N LEU A 410 -18.13 -5.35 -15.32
CA LEU A 410 -17.10 -5.00 -14.34
C LEU A 410 -16.07 -4.01 -14.92
N PHE A 411 -15.57 -4.29 -16.13
CA PHE A 411 -14.62 -3.40 -16.81
C PHE A 411 -15.24 -2.07 -17.24
N LEU A 412 -16.52 -2.05 -17.66
CA LEU A 412 -17.24 -0.80 -17.93
C LEU A 412 -17.45 0.02 -16.65
N CYS A 413 -17.76 -0.61 -15.53
CA CYS A 413 -17.83 0.07 -14.23
C CYS A 413 -16.45 0.63 -13.83
N SER A 414 -15.37 -0.14 -14.01
CA SER A 414 -14.00 0.32 -13.81
C SER A 414 -13.67 1.56 -14.64
N ALA A 415 -14.02 1.55 -15.94
CA ALA A 415 -13.84 2.68 -16.84
C ALA A 415 -14.65 3.91 -16.38
N ALA A 416 -15.93 3.71 -16.03
CA ALA A 416 -16.82 4.79 -15.57
C ALA A 416 -16.32 5.42 -14.25
N MET A 417 -15.91 4.60 -13.28
CA MET A 417 -15.35 5.11 -12.00
C MET A 417 -14.04 5.86 -12.23
N SER A 418 -13.12 5.32 -13.03
CA SER A 418 -11.86 6.00 -13.36
C SER A 418 -12.09 7.33 -14.06
N ALA A 419 -12.99 7.38 -15.04
CA ALA A 419 -13.37 8.61 -15.73
C ALA A 419 -14.05 9.63 -14.80
N LEU A 420 -14.98 9.17 -13.93
CA LEU A 420 -15.65 10.03 -12.95
C LEU A 420 -14.63 10.62 -11.97
N GLY A 421 -13.73 9.80 -11.43
CA GLY A 421 -12.66 10.26 -10.55
C GLY A 421 -11.75 11.29 -11.24
N ALA A 422 -11.41 11.07 -12.52
CA ALA A 422 -10.65 12.01 -13.32
C ALA A 422 -11.37 13.37 -13.49
N VAL A 423 -12.67 13.35 -13.75
CA VAL A 423 -13.46 14.60 -13.89
C VAL A 423 -13.57 15.34 -12.56
N LEU A 424 -13.68 14.63 -11.43
CA LEU A 424 -13.81 15.25 -10.12
C LEU A 424 -12.59 16.09 -9.72
N VAL A 425 -11.39 15.78 -10.23
CA VAL A 425 -10.19 16.58 -9.94
C VAL A 425 -10.31 18.03 -10.39
N TRP A 426 -11.14 18.32 -11.38
CA TRP A 426 -11.39 19.70 -11.85
C TRP A 426 -12.16 20.57 -10.84
N LYS A 427 -12.79 19.95 -9.84
CA LYS A 427 -13.44 20.68 -8.73
C LYS A 427 -12.43 21.22 -7.71
N VAL A 428 -11.21 20.72 -7.71
CA VAL A 428 -10.10 21.22 -6.84
C VAL A 428 -9.61 22.55 -7.42
N LYS A 429 -9.85 23.66 -6.73
CA LYS A 429 -9.53 25.01 -7.23
C LYS A 429 -8.19 25.57 -6.74
N ALA A 430 -7.71 25.09 -5.60
CA ALA A 430 -6.46 25.56 -4.97
C ALA A 430 -5.19 25.18 -5.77
N VAL A 431 -5.27 24.19 -6.66
CA VAL A 431 -4.12 23.69 -7.45
C VAL A 431 -4.36 23.97 -8.92
N ARG A 432 -3.30 24.24 -9.67
CA ARG A 432 -3.36 24.46 -11.13
C ARG A 432 -3.10 23.19 -11.95
#